data_514dde22bd9f9739f132f4949eaa17af
#
_entry.id   514dde22bd9f9739f132f4949eaa17af
#
_cell.length_a   1.000
_cell.length_b   1.000
_cell.length_c   1.000
_cell.angle_alpha   90.00
_cell.angle_beta   90.00
_cell.angle_gamma   90.00
#
_symmetry.space_group_name_H-M   'P 1'
#
loop_
_entity.id
_entity.type
_entity.pdbx_description
1 polymer ?
#
loop_
_entity_poly.entity_id
_entity_poly.type
_entity_poly.pdbx_seq_one_letter_code
_entity_poly.pdbx_strand_id
1 'polypeptide(L)'
;SVFGVQGGWPPWGQGGVPFFSTSGSEFVEMFVGVGASRVRSLFEQASKNAPCLVFIDEIDAVGRHRGSGYGGGNDEREQTLNQLLVEMDGFESNKGIVIIAATNRVDVLDSALLRAGRFDRQVYIDLPDLKGRTAILTKYMNEVKILSDVDPLTVARGTPGFSGADLANLVNEAALLAARFQKKKISK
;
A
#
# COMPACT_ATOMS: atom_id res chain seq x y z
N SER A 1 -5.18 4.38 5.04
CA SER A 1 -4.91 3.59 3.82
C SER A 1 -6.19 2.95 3.33
N VAL A 2 -6.46 3.05 2.06
CA VAL A 2 -7.64 2.45 1.42
C VAL A 2 -7.18 1.25 0.60
N PHE A 3 -7.72 0.07 0.87
CA PHE A 3 -7.49 -1.12 0.07
C PHE A 3 -8.77 -1.47 -0.71
N GLY A 4 -8.64 -1.66 -2.00
CA GLY A 4 -9.73 -2.21 -2.81
C GLY A 4 -9.46 -3.69 -3.08
N VAL A 5 -10.38 -4.57 -2.69
CA VAL A 5 -10.30 -6.01 -3.00
C VAL A 5 -11.51 -6.42 -3.81
N GLN A 6 -11.29 -7.00 -4.97
CA GLN A 6 -12.34 -7.66 -5.75
C GLN A 6 -12.21 -9.17 -5.67
N GLY A 7 -13.32 -9.84 -5.38
CA GLY A 7 -13.48 -11.27 -5.56
C GLY A 7 -13.24 -12.11 -4.31
N GLY A 8 -14.08 -13.14 -4.12
CA GLY A 8 -13.87 -14.19 -3.13
C GLY A 8 -12.56 -14.92 -3.43
N TRP A 9 -11.79 -15.18 -2.39
CA TRP A 9 -10.56 -15.96 -2.47
C TRP A 9 -10.87 -17.35 -3.04
N PRO A 10 -10.30 -17.73 -4.19
CA PRO A 10 -10.30 -19.11 -4.56
C PRO A 10 -9.39 -19.89 -3.60
N PRO A 11 -9.66 -21.18 -3.34
CA PRO A 11 -8.78 -22.01 -2.53
C PRO A 11 -7.49 -22.24 -3.34
N TRP A 12 -6.49 -21.42 -3.09
CA TRP A 12 -5.19 -21.53 -3.71
C TRP A 12 -4.52 -22.81 -3.21
N GLY A 13 -4.51 -23.83 -4.06
CA GLY A 13 -3.68 -25.00 -3.87
C GLY A 13 -2.20 -24.64 -3.81
N GLN A 14 -1.36 -25.53 -3.33
CA GLN A 14 0.06 -25.38 -2.93
C GLN A 14 1.07 -24.78 -3.96
N GLY A 15 0.64 -23.94 -4.88
CA GLY A 15 1.47 -23.12 -5.75
C GLY A 15 1.08 -21.66 -5.54
N GLY A 16 1.96 -20.86 -4.96
CA GLY A 16 1.69 -19.46 -4.65
C GLY A 16 1.26 -18.68 -5.90
N VAL A 17 0.21 -17.85 -5.77
CA VAL A 17 -0.21 -16.92 -6.82
C VAL A 17 0.89 -15.88 -7.03
N PRO A 18 1.30 -15.61 -8.27
CA PRO A 18 2.23 -14.53 -8.54
C PRO A 18 1.74 -13.20 -7.96
N PHE A 19 2.64 -12.51 -7.26
CA PHE A 19 2.37 -11.23 -6.64
C PHE A 19 3.33 -10.19 -7.21
N PHE A 20 2.77 -9.14 -7.81
CA PHE A 20 3.52 -7.99 -8.33
C PHE A 20 3.25 -6.80 -7.43
N SER A 21 4.30 -6.15 -6.95
CA SER A 21 4.19 -4.94 -6.12
C SER A 21 5.00 -3.81 -6.74
N THR A 22 4.41 -2.64 -6.81
CA THR A 22 5.03 -1.41 -7.29
C THR A 22 4.49 -0.21 -6.53
N SER A 23 5.18 0.92 -6.64
CA SER A 23 4.69 2.20 -6.14
C SER A 23 4.23 3.09 -7.30
N GLY A 24 3.15 3.85 -7.10
CA GLY A 24 2.71 4.86 -8.06
C GLY A 24 3.80 5.89 -8.38
N SER A 25 4.71 6.14 -7.44
CA SER A 25 5.86 7.02 -7.66
C SER A 25 6.84 6.50 -8.72
N GLU A 26 6.91 5.19 -8.94
CA GLU A 26 7.75 4.58 -9.98
C GLU A 26 7.27 4.89 -11.40
N PHE A 27 6.02 5.29 -11.54
CA PHE A 27 5.43 5.71 -12.82
C PHE A 27 5.56 7.20 -13.08
N VAL A 28 6.04 7.99 -12.11
CA VAL A 28 6.25 9.43 -12.25
C VAL A 28 7.69 9.67 -12.66
N GLU A 29 7.90 10.07 -13.93
CA GLU A 29 9.21 10.34 -14.49
C GLU A 29 9.27 11.75 -15.09
N MET A 30 10.48 12.27 -15.25
CA MET A 30 10.69 13.57 -15.90
C MET A 30 10.54 13.51 -17.42
N PHE A 31 10.67 12.31 -18.01
CA PHE A 31 10.61 12.10 -19.46
C PHE A 31 9.22 11.63 -19.88
N VAL A 32 8.68 12.31 -20.91
CA VAL A 32 7.35 12.01 -21.47
C VAL A 32 7.27 10.56 -21.97
N GLY A 33 6.22 9.84 -21.59
CA GLY A 33 5.92 8.49 -22.05
C GLY A 33 6.60 7.36 -21.28
N VAL A 34 7.57 7.62 -20.40
CA VAL A 34 8.25 6.57 -19.63
C VAL A 34 7.30 5.96 -18.59
N GLY A 35 6.53 6.79 -17.88
CA GLY A 35 5.54 6.31 -16.92
C GLY A 35 4.45 5.47 -17.58
N ALA A 36 3.91 5.91 -18.71
CA ALA A 36 2.93 5.16 -19.49
C ALA A 36 3.49 3.81 -20.00
N SER A 37 4.77 3.78 -20.41
CA SER A 37 5.44 2.55 -20.82
C SER A 37 5.60 1.56 -19.66
N ARG A 38 5.93 2.04 -18.46
CA ARG A 38 6.02 1.20 -17.24
C ARG A 38 4.67 0.62 -16.85
N VAL A 39 3.60 1.41 -16.95
CA VAL A 39 2.23 0.94 -16.72
C VAL A 39 1.91 -0.21 -17.70
N ARG A 40 2.12 -0.03 -19.00
CA ARG A 40 1.91 -1.11 -19.99
C ARG A 40 2.69 -2.36 -19.67
N SER A 41 3.98 -2.23 -19.34
CA SER A 41 4.84 -3.37 -18.99
C SER A 41 4.33 -4.14 -17.78
N LEU A 42 3.86 -3.45 -16.73
CA LEU A 42 3.27 -4.07 -15.55
C LEU A 42 2.04 -4.91 -15.92
N PHE A 43 1.13 -4.36 -16.71
CA PHE A 43 -0.10 -5.05 -17.11
C PHE A 43 0.15 -6.20 -18.08
N GLU A 44 1.12 -6.07 -18.97
CA GLU A 44 1.58 -7.19 -19.83
C GLU A 44 2.15 -8.34 -19.00
N GLN A 45 2.98 -8.03 -17.98
CA GLN A 45 3.53 -9.05 -17.09
C GLN A 45 2.42 -9.73 -16.29
N ALA A 46 1.46 -8.97 -15.75
CA ALA A 46 0.31 -9.52 -15.05
C ALA A 46 -0.50 -10.45 -15.96
N SER A 47 -0.76 -10.05 -17.20
CA SER A 47 -1.51 -10.85 -18.17
C SER A 47 -0.81 -12.19 -18.52
N LYS A 48 0.52 -12.17 -18.62
CA LYS A 48 1.32 -13.39 -18.90
C LYS A 48 1.37 -14.36 -17.71
N ASN A 49 1.15 -13.84 -16.50
CA ASN A 49 1.24 -14.61 -15.25
C ASN A 49 -0.11 -14.80 -14.56
N ALA A 50 -1.20 -14.60 -15.27
CA ALA A 50 -2.53 -14.81 -14.71
C ALA A 50 -2.77 -16.32 -14.37
N PRO A 51 -3.42 -16.62 -13.25
CA PRO A 51 -3.97 -15.71 -12.25
C PRO A 51 -2.91 -15.08 -11.35
N CYS A 52 -2.99 -13.76 -11.10
CA CYS A 52 -2.02 -13.04 -10.28
C CYS A 52 -2.67 -11.88 -9.50
N LEU A 53 -1.91 -11.33 -8.54
CA LEU A 53 -2.27 -10.14 -7.78
C LEU A 53 -1.28 -9.03 -8.08
N VAL A 54 -1.79 -7.85 -8.41
CA VAL A 54 -1.01 -6.63 -8.61
C VAL A 54 -1.34 -5.64 -7.49
N PHE A 55 -0.32 -5.20 -6.78
CA PHE A 55 -0.44 -4.20 -5.72
C PHE A 55 0.27 -2.91 -6.14
N ILE A 56 -0.44 -1.80 -6.09
CA ILE A 56 0.09 -0.47 -6.42
C ILE A 56 -0.05 0.40 -5.17
N ASP A 57 1.05 0.68 -4.50
CA ASP A 57 1.07 1.61 -3.38
C ASP A 57 1.17 3.06 -3.88
N GLU A 58 0.75 4.01 -3.06
CA GLU A 58 0.81 5.45 -3.37
C GLU A 58 0.21 5.80 -4.74
N ILE A 59 -0.95 5.23 -5.07
CA ILE A 59 -1.59 5.45 -6.37
C ILE A 59 -1.88 6.94 -6.64
N ASP A 60 -1.99 7.77 -5.61
CA ASP A 60 -2.17 9.20 -5.72
C ASP A 60 -0.97 9.93 -6.35
N ALA A 61 0.20 9.30 -6.42
CA ALA A 61 1.32 9.87 -7.17
C ALA A 61 1.00 10.05 -8.66
N VAL A 62 0.23 9.11 -9.24
CA VAL A 62 -0.21 9.13 -10.65
C VAL A 62 -1.64 9.61 -10.78
N GLY A 63 -2.50 9.19 -9.85
CA GLY A 63 -3.96 9.31 -9.94
C GLY A 63 -4.54 10.63 -9.44
N ARG A 64 -3.77 11.70 -9.31
CA ARG A 64 -4.30 13.00 -8.86
C ARG A 64 -5.23 13.63 -9.89
N HIS A 65 -6.22 14.40 -9.37
CA HIS A 65 -7.06 15.26 -10.20
C HIS A 65 -6.25 16.11 -11.18
N ARG A 66 -6.78 16.23 -12.39
CA ARG A 66 -6.26 17.11 -13.43
C ARG A 66 -6.35 18.55 -12.95
N GLY A 67 -5.25 19.14 -12.54
CA GLY A 67 -5.19 20.53 -12.13
C GLY A 67 -4.85 21.44 -13.31
N SER A 68 -5.41 22.64 -13.35
CA SER A 68 -5.09 23.72 -14.32
C SER A 68 -3.70 24.34 -14.04
N GLY A 69 -2.65 23.52 -13.90
CA GLY A 69 -1.28 23.98 -13.70
C GLY A 69 -0.52 24.02 -15.02
N TYR A 70 -0.04 25.18 -15.40
CA TYR A 70 0.89 25.36 -16.50
C TYR A 70 2.26 24.79 -16.12
N GLY A 71 2.65 23.62 -16.71
CA GLY A 71 3.99 23.06 -16.51
C GLY A 71 4.10 21.63 -17.06
N GLY A 72 5.17 21.33 -17.78
CA GLY A 72 5.39 20.07 -18.50
C GLY A 72 5.38 18.77 -17.66
N GLY A 73 5.41 18.86 -16.34
CA GLY A 73 5.25 17.69 -15.46
C GLY A 73 3.79 17.22 -15.28
N ASN A 74 2.81 18.04 -15.68
CA ASN A 74 1.40 17.64 -15.65
C ASN A 74 1.02 16.77 -16.83
N ASP A 75 1.61 17.03 -18.01
CA ASP A 75 1.31 16.28 -19.24
C ASP A 75 1.75 14.83 -19.12
N GLU A 76 2.90 14.58 -18.50
CA GLU A 76 3.44 13.23 -18.30
C GLU A 76 2.58 12.42 -17.31
N ARG A 77 2.18 13.02 -16.18
CA ARG A 77 1.27 12.38 -15.22
C ARG A 77 -0.09 12.08 -15.84
N GLU A 78 -0.65 13.01 -16.57
CA GLU A 78 -1.93 12.83 -17.27
C GLU A 78 -1.85 11.70 -18.28
N GLN A 79 -0.76 11.62 -19.03
CA GLN A 79 -0.53 10.55 -19.99
C GLN A 79 -0.40 9.19 -19.27
N THR A 80 0.31 9.13 -18.16
CA THR A 80 0.46 7.92 -17.34
C THR A 80 -0.87 7.49 -16.73
N LEU A 81 -1.65 8.44 -16.20
CA LEU A 81 -2.99 8.17 -15.68
C LEU A 81 -3.91 7.63 -16.78
N ASN A 82 -3.93 8.27 -17.95
CA ASN A 82 -4.74 7.82 -19.08
C ASN A 82 -4.35 6.41 -19.51
N GLN A 83 -3.05 6.08 -19.54
CA GLN A 83 -2.61 4.73 -19.84
C GLN A 83 -3.08 3.73 -18.78
N LEU A 84 -2.99 4.08 -17.51
CA LEU A 84 -3.51 3.23 -16.43
C LEU A 84 -5.00 2.94 -16.61
N LEU A 85 -5.81 3.96 -16.93
CA LEU A 85 -7.24 3.80 -17.17
C LEU A 85 -7.54 2.90 -18.38
N VAL A 86 -6.76 3.07 -19.47
CA VAL A 86 -6.88 2.23 -20.67
C VAL A 86 -6.57 0.77 -20.35
N GLU A 87 -5.48 0.51 -19.62
CA GLU A 87 -5.11 -0.85 -19.23
C GLU A 87 -6.17 -1.48 -18.33
N MET A 88 -6.70 -0.73 -17.36
CA MET A 88 -7.77 -1.23 -16.49
C MET A 88 -9.06 -1.54 -17.26
N ASP A 89 -9.44 -0.70 -18.21
CA ASP A 89 -10.63 -0.91 -19.05
C ASP A 89 -10.44 -2.07 -20.04
N GLY A 90 -9.22 -2.32 -20.49
CA GLY A 90 -8.86 -3.43 -21.35
C GLY A 90 -8.74 -4.78 -20.62
N PHE A 91 -8.80 -4.77 -19.29
CA PHE A 91 -8.74 -5.99 -18.49
C PHE A 91 -10.06 -6.74 -18.56
N GLU A 92 -10.07 -7.86 -19.24
CA GLU A 92 -11.16 -8.80 -19.14
C GLU A 92 -11.20 -9.40 -17.72
N SER A 93 -12.30 -9.18 -17.01
CA SER A 93 -12.53 -9.68 -15.62
C SER A 93 -12.35 -11.20 -15.45
N ASN A 94 -12.25 -11.93 -16.55
CA ASN A 94 -12.15 -13.39 -16.57
C ASN A 94 -10.72 -13.93 -16.49
N LYS A 95 -9.69 -13.10 -16.53
CA LYS A 95 -8.29 -13.56 -16.52
C LYS A 95 -7.74 -13.89 -15.13
N GLY A 96 -8.53 -13.69 -14.06
CA GLY A 96 -8.09 -13.98 -12.69
C GLY A 96 -7.01 -13.03 -12.17
N ILE A 97 -6.95 -11.80 -12.68
CA ILE A 97 -6.03 -10.77 -12.20
C ILE A 97 -6.78 -9.87 -11.23
N VAL A 98 -6.22 -9.70 -10.03
CA VAL A 98 -6.75 -8.80 -9.01
C VAL A 98 -5.80 -7.62 -8.85
N ILE A 99 -6.32 -6.40 -9.01
CA ILE A 99 -5.55 -5.18 -8.82
C ILE A 99 -5.98 -4.55 -7.49
N ILE A 100 -5.01 -4.26 -6.64
CA ILE A 100 -5.20 -3.56 -5.37
C ILE A 100 -4.37 -2.29 -5.42
N ALA A 101 -4.98 -1.15 -5.16
CA ALA A 101 -4.28 0.11 -4.99
C ALA A 101 -4.43 0.64 -3.56
N ALA A 102 -3.39 1.25 -3.05
CA ALA A 102 -3.40 1.91 -1.74
C ALA A 102 -3.07 3.39 -1.87
N THR A 103 -3.71 4.21 -1.03
CA THR A 103 -3.40 5.63 -0.89
C THR A 103 -3.74 6.12 0.50
N ASN A 104 -3.01 7.11 0.98
CA ASN A 104 -3.35 7.89 2.16
C ASN A 104 -4.15 9.17 1.81
N ARG A 105 -4.34 9.45 0.53
CA ARG A 105 -4.92 10.69 0.00
C ARG A 105 -6.03 10.41 -1.03
N VAL A 106 -7.10 9.75 -0.56
CA VAL A 106 -8.27 9.49 -1.44
C VAL A 106 -8.92 10.77 -1.96
N ASP A 107 -8.80 11.85 -1.19
CA ASP A 107 -9.33 13.18 -1.52
C ASP A 107 -8.75 13.80 -2.79
N VAL A 108 -7.53 13.41 -3.19
CA VAL A 108 -6.86 13.95 -4.38
C VAL A 108 -6.98 13.04 -5.60
N LEU A 109 -7.55 11.85 -5.47
CA LEU A 109 -7.67 10.91 -6.59
C LEU A 109 -8.67 11.41 -7.65
N ASP A 110 -8.30 11.22 -8.91
CA ASP A 110 -9.20 11.46 -10.04
C ASP A 110 -10.41 10.52 -9.97
N SER A 111 -11.60 11.08 -10.07
CA SER A 111 -12.85 10.33 -10.00
C SER A 111 -12.95 9.22 -11.06
N ALA A 112 -12.23 9.34 -12.16
CA ALA A 112 -12.17 8.32 -13.19
C ALA A 112 -11.60 6.99 -12.69
N LEU A 113 -10.68 7.00 -11.71
CA LEU A 113 -10.14 5.79 -11.08
C LEU A 113 -11.18 5.05 -10.22
N LEU A 114 -12.16 5.76 -9.68
CA LEU A 114 -13.14 5.23 -8.73
C LEU A 114 -14.44 4.77 -9.39
N ARG A 115 -14.49 4.78 -10.72
CA ARG A 115 -15.68 4.35 -11.49
C ARG A 115 -15.81 2.83 -11.52
N ALA A 116 -17.05 2.37 -11.81
CA ALA A 116 -17.35 0.96 -12.00
C ALA A 116 -16.42 0.31 -13.06
N GLY A 117 -15.95 -0.89 -12.78
CA GLY A 117 -14.99 -1.61 -13.63
C GLY A 117 -13.53 -1.25 -13.38
N ARG A 118 -13.25 -0.30 -12.48
CA ARG A 118 -11.89 0.11 -12.04
C ARG A 118 -11.77 -0.14 -10.54
N PHE A 119 -11.37 0.85 -9.75
CA PHE A 119 -11.36 0.72 -8.28
C PHE A 119 -12.75 1.00 -7.70
N ASP A 120 -13.70 0.17 -8.04
CA ASP A 120 -15.11 0.30 -7.65
C ASP A 120 -15.39 -0.14 -6.22
N ARG A 121 -14.48 -0.91 -5.61
CA ARG A 121 -14.54 -1.30 -4.20
C ARG A 121 -13.49 -0.54 -3.41
N GLN A 122 -13.94 0.17 -2.39
CA GLN A 122 -13.09 0.96 -1.52
C GLN A 122 -13.20 0.43 -0.10
N VAL A 123 -12.06 0.19 0.52
CA VAL A 123 -11.94 -0.22 1.92
C VAL A 123 -11.18 0.85 2.67
N TYR A 124 -11.83 1.46 3.63
CA TYR A 124 -11.20 2.43 4.53
C TYR A 124 -10.58 1.71 5.71
N ILE A 125 -9.31 1.97 5.97
CA ILE A 125 -8.59 1.44 7.13
C ILE A 125 -8.37 2.58 8.11
N ASP A 126 -9.11 2.55 9.19
CA ASP A 126 -8.96 3.48 10.30
C ASP A 126 -7.72 3.18 11.13
N LEU A 127 -7.35 4.14 11.98
CA LEU A 127 -6.33 3.91 13.01
C LEU A 127 -6.77 2.77 13.92
N PRO A 128 -5.82 1.92 14.36
CA PRO A 128 -6.16 0.77 15.20
C PRO A 128 -6.72 1.21 16.55
N ASP A 129 -7.75 0.52 16.99
CA ASP A 129 -8.28 0.64 18.36
C ASP A 129 -7.28 0.06 19.39
N LEU A 130 -7.62 0.06 20.67
CA LEU A 130 -6.76 -0.47 21.73
C LEU A 130 -6.38 -1.93 21.48
N LYS A 131 -7.34 -2.76 21.04
CA LYS A 131 -7.11 -4.18 20.75
C LYS A 131 -6.17 -4.35 19.54
N GLY A 132 -6.40 -3.58 18.50
CA GLY A 132 -5.55 -3.55 17.30
C GLY A 132 -4.13 -3.11 17.63
N ARG A 133 -3.96 -2.03 18.42
CA ARG A 133 -2.63 -1.57 18.85
C ARG A 133 -1.91 -2.62 19.71
N THR A 134 -2.63 -3.27 20.61
CA THR A 134 -2.04 -4.36 21.42
C THR A 134 -1.55 -5.50 20.53
N ALA A 135 -2.34 -5.92 19.54
CA ALA A 135 -1.94 -6.99 18.62
C ALA A 135 -0.73 -6.61 17.77
N ILE A 136 -0.68 -5.38 17.26
CA ILE A 136 0.44 -4.85 16.48
C ILE A 136 1.70 -4.79 17.34
N LEU A 137 1.61 -4.24 18.55
CA LEU A 137 2.73 -4.19 19.50
C LEU A 137 3.24 -5.59 19.85
N THR A 138 2.33 -6.52 20.15
CA THR A 138 2.71 -7.92 20.44
C THR A 138 3.52 -8.53 19.30
N LYS A 139 3.12 -8.29 18.04
CA LYS A 139 3.85 -8.77 16.88
C LYS A 139 5.28 -8.20 16.84
N TYR A 140 5.43 -6.89 16.87
CA TYR A 140 6.75 -6.25 16.76
C TYR A 140 7.64 -6.48 18.00
N MET A 141 7.05 -6.56 19.18
CA MET A 141 7.77 -6.85 20.42
C MET A 141 8.31 -8.28 20.46
N ASN A 142 7.68 -9.24 19.78
CA ASN A 142 8.19 -10.61 19.64
C ASN A 142 9.42 -10.69 18.72
N GLU A 143 9.64 -9.71 17.86
CA GLU A 143 10.78 -9.66 16.94
C GLU A 143 12.05 -9.10 17.61
N VAL A 144 11.92 -8.50 18.79
CA VAL A 144 13.02 -7.88 19.54
C VAL A 144 13.16 -8.49 20.95
N LYS A 145 14.35 -8.34 21.54
CA LYS A 145 14.61 -8.84 22.90
C LYS A 145 14.05 -7.86 23.94
N ILE A 146 12.89 -8.19 24.50
CA ILE A 146 12.21 -7.39 25.51
C ILE A 146 12.18 -8.15 26.84
N LEU A 147 12.24 -7.41 27.96
CA LEU A 147 12.03 -7.98 29.28
C LEU A 147 10.53 -8.28 29.51
N SER A 148 10.25 -9.27 30.33
CA SER A 148 8.89 -9.71 30.66
C SER A 148 8.07 -8.67 31.45
N ASP A 149 8.70 -7.59 31.91
CA ASP A 149 8.04 -6.48 32.60
C ASP A 149 7.37 -5.47 31.67
N VAL A 150 7.64 -5.56 30.35
CA VAL A 150 7.02 -4.71 29.32
C VAL A 150 5.80 -5.40 28.74
N ASP A 151 4.62 -4.97 29.19
CA ASP A 151 3.35 -5.50 28.70
C ASP A 151 2.82 -4.71 27.49
N PRO A 152 2.54 -5.38 26.34
CA PRO A 152 2.01 -4.73 25.14
C PRO A 152 0.71 -3.94 25.38
N LEU A 153 -0.17 -4.42 26.26
CA LEU A 153 -1.41 -3.73 26.59
C LEU A 153 -1.14 -2.40 27.30
N THR A 154 -0.19 -2.39 28.22
CA THR A 154 0.21 -1.16 28.92
C THR A 154 0.76 -0.13 27.95
N VAL A 155 1.61 -0.54 27.01
CA VAL A 155 2.13 0.35 25.94
C VAL A 155 1.00 0.83 25.03
N ALA A 156 0.07 -0.05 24.64
CA ALA A 156 -1.08 0.30 23.81
C ALA A 156 -2.00 1.34 24.48
N ARG A 157 -2.17 1.29 25.79
CA ARG A 157 -2.93 2.32 26.54
C ARG A 157 -2.24 3.69 26.51
N GLY A 158 -0.93 3.72 26.47
CA GLY A 158 -0.12 4.94 26.38
C GLY A 158 0.01 5.52 24.97
N THR A 159 -0.50 4.85 23.94
CA THR A 159 -0.33 5.24 22.52
C THR A 159 -1.68 5.46 21.79
N PRO A 160 -2.62 6.27 22.32
CA PRO A 160 -3.85 6.57 21.61
C PRO A 160 -3.54 7.33 20.31
N GLY A 161 -4.23 6.97 19.21
CA GLY A 161 -4.07 7.63 17.92
C GLY A 161 -2.84 7.21 17.11
N PHE A 162 -2.02 6.27 17.61
CA PHE A 162 -0.89 5.74 16.85
C PHE A 162 -1.35 4.82 15.72
N SER A 163 -0.75 5.00 14.54
CA SER A 163 -0.86 4.07 13.42
C SER A 163 0.00 2.83 13.64
N GLY A 164 -0.18 1.83 12.78
CA GLY A 164 0.70 0.65 12.80
C GLY A 164 2.17 0.99 12.58
N ALA A 165 2.46 1.97 11.71
CA ALA A 165 3.82 2.46 11.46
C ALA A 165 4.42 3.18 12.69
N ASP A 166 3.63 3.99 13.39
CA ASP A 166 4.08 4.65 14.61
C ASP A 166 4.45 3.64 15.70
N LEU A 167 3.64 2.59 15.85
CA LEU A 167 3.88 1.52 16.82
C LEU A 167 5.13 0.70 16.46
N ALA A 168 5.34 0.40 15.19
CA ALA A 168 6.55 -0.27 14.71
C ALA A 168 7.79 0.58 15.00
N ASN A 169 7.71 1.89 14.69
CA ASN A 169 8.79 2.83 14.96
C ASN A 169 9.08 2.95 16.46
N LEU A 170 8.05 3.01 17.31
CA LEU A 170 8.22 3.05 18.77
C LEU A 170 9.04 1.86 19.28
N VAL A 171 8.74 0.64 18.82
CA VAL A 171 9.48 -0.56 19.20
C VAL A 171 10.91 -0.51 18.69
N ASN A 172 11.11 -0.05 17.43
CA ASN A 172 12.44 0.09 16.85
C ASN A 172 13.29 1.12 17.59
N GLU A 173 12.75 2.29 17.91
CA GLU A 173 13.44 3.33 18.68
C GLU A 173 13.82 2.84 20.08
N ALA A 174 12.91 2.11 20.74
CA ALA A 174 13.21 1.51 22.04
C ALA A 174 14.37 0.50 21.95
N ALA A 175 14.44 -0.30 20.88
CA ALA A 175 15.54 -1.23 20.64
C ALA A 175 16.87 -0.51 20.40
N LEU A 176 16.85 0.57 19.61
CA LEU A 176 18.04 1.40 19.34
C LEU A 176 18.55 2.09 20.63
N LEU A 177 17.65 2.61 21.44
CA LEU A 177 17.99 3.21 22.73
C LEU A 177 18.61 2.18 23.69
N ALA A 178 18.02 0.98 23.79
CA ALA A 178 18.58 -0.10 24.61
C ALA A 178 20.00 -0.47 24.15
N ALA A 179 20.22 -0.57 22.84
CA ALA A 179 21.55 -0.84 22.27
C ALA A 179 22.54 0.29 22.58
N ARG A 180 22.13 1.55 22.45
CA ARG A 180 22.94 2.73 22.74
C ARG A 180 23.39 2.78 24.19
N PHE A 181 22.53 2.38 25.11
CA PHE A 181 22.87 2.28 26.55
C PHE A 181 23.49 0.93 26.92
N GLN A 182 23.92 0.14 25.94
CA GLN A 182 24.53 -1.19 26.11
C GLN A 182 23.66 -2.16 26.93
N LYS A 183 22.34 -1.96 26.93
CA LYS A 183 21.40 -2.90 27.55
C LYS A 183 21.18 -4.07 26.59
N LYS A 184 21.19 -5.29 27.14
CA LYS A 184 20.93 -6.51 26.35
C LYS A 184 19.47 -6.71 25.97
N LYS A 185 18.54 -5.97 26.61
CA LYS A 185 17.09 -6.08 26.43
C LYS A 185 16.43 -4.73 26.69
N ILE A 186 15.27 -4.52 26.04
CA ILE A 186 14.38 -3.37 26.31
C ILE A 186 13.73 -3.57 27.68
N SER A 187 13.75 -2.54 28.51
CA SER A 187 13.06 -2.50 29.81
C SER A 187 12.09 -1.31 29.85
N LYS A 188 11.22 -1.32 30.81
CA LYS A 188 10.37 -0.17 31.16
C LYS A 188 11.18 1.08 31.40
#